data_a388c2987259a9e0718f29a9f0646818
#
_entry.id   a388c2987259a9e0718f29a9f0646818
#
_cell.length_a   1.000
_cell.length_b   1.000
_cell.length_c   1.000
_cell.angle_alpha   90.00
_cell.angle_beta   90.00
_cell.angle_gamma   90.00
#
_symmetry.space_group_name_H-M   'P 1'
#
loop_
_entity.id
_entity.type
_entity.pdbx_description
1 polymer ?
#
loop_
_entity_poly.entity_id
_entity_poly.type
_entity_poly.pdbx_seq_one_letter_code
_entity_poly.pdbx_strand_id
1 'polypeptide(L)'
;MTNAEHRPRLEAAERILRAAVRCIVSSGAAALTMHDVAEEAEVSKGLIHYHFHDKDTLLARVVEWMGQNLVSRERAALENSAPRHAIDDLWAWLSAELDRGHLRVLLELAQWRNPLVRRAIHAANLARRDASAASIERLFALLALRPRIPARLLADVVVPFVDGLAMTMGVDPEFNPRAAFDVLWLSLLTLTD
;
A
#
# COMPACT_ATOMS: atom_id res chain seq x y z
N MET A 1 -10.02 32.70 -0.53
CA MET A 1 -10.52 31.43 -1.13
C MET A 1 -10.93 30.54 0.01
N THR A 2 -12.21 30.31 0.15
CA THR A 2 -12.86 29.78 1.35
C THR A 2 -12.76 28.27 1.46
N ASN A 3 -12.63 27.76 2.67
CA ASN A 3 -12.55 26.34 3.08
C ASN A 3 -13.70 25.46 2.49
N ALA A 4 -14.83 26.08 2.08
CA ALA A 4 -16.00 25.41 1.51
C ALA A 4 -15.80 24.95 0.05
N GLU A 5 -14.97 25.62 -0.75
CA GLU A 5 -14.69 25.23 -2.15
C GLU A 5 -13.57 24.19 -2.26
N HIS A 6 -12.74 24.09 -1.22
CA HIS A 6 -11.61 23.15 -1.20
C HIS A 6 -12.06 21.70 -0.94
N ARG A 7 -13.11 21.50 -0.14
CA ARG A 7 -13.62 20.18 0.26
C ARG A 7 -14.20 19.35 -0.88
N PRO A 8 -15.13 19.88 -1.72
CA PRO A 8 -15.67 19.13 -2.87
C PRO A 8 -14.60 18.78 -3.91
N ARG A 9 -13.56 19.62 -4.01
CA ARG A 9 -12.45 19.43 -4.95
C ARG A 9 -11.53 18.28 -4.51
N LEU A 10 -11.24 18.15 -3.23
CA LEU A 10 -10.48 17.04 -2.67
C LEU A 10 -11.27 15.73 -2.80
N GLU A 11 -12.57 15.74 -2.54
CA GLU A 11 -13.46 14.59 -2.68
C GLU A 11 -13.52 14.10 -4.14
N ALA A 12 -13.56 15.00 -5.12
CA ALA A 12 -13.54 14.65 -6.54
C ALA A 12 -12.19 14.01 -6.94
N ALA A 13 -11.07 14.60 -6.52
CA ALA A 13 -9.74 14.04 -6.79
C ALA A 13 -9.58 12.65 -6.20
N GLU A 14 -10.01 12.43 -4.96
CA GLU A 14 -9.94 11.13 -4.31
C GLU A 14 -10.84 10.10 -4.99
N ARG A 15 -12.04 10.47 -5.44
CA ARG A 15 -12.93 9.60 -6.19
C ARG A 15 -12.29 9.15 -7.50
N ILE A 16 -11.62 10.06 -8.22
CA ILE A 16 -10.86 9.74 -9.44
C ILE A 16 -9.70 8.77 -9.13
N LEU A 17 -8.94 8.99 -8.06
CA LEU A 17 -7.83 8.11 -7.68
C LEU A 17 -8.33 6.70 -7.34
N ARG A 18 -9.44 6.57 -6.62
CA ARG A 18 -10.07 5.28 -6.32
C ARG A 18 -10.52 4.56 -7.59
N ALA A 19 -11.13 5.28 -8.52
CA ALA A 19 -11.54 4.75 -9.82
C ALA A 19 -10.33 4.26 -10.64
N ALA A 20 -9.26 5.06 -10.70
CA ALA A 20 -8.02 4.67 -11.38
C ALA A 20 -7.42 3.37 -10.79
N VAL A 21 -7.42 3.20 -9.46
CA VAL A 21 -6.97 1.96 -8.82
C VAL A 21 -7.84 0.78 -9.25
N ARG A 22 -9.19 0.92 -9.26
CA ARG A 22 -10.08 -0.16 -9.72
C ARG A 22 -9.82 -0.54 -11.18
N CYS A 23 -9.66 0.44 -12.06
CA CYS A 23 -9.30 0.19 -13.46
C CYS A 23 -7.95 -0.55 -13.59
N ILE A 24 -6.93 -0.16 -12.80
CA ILE A 24 -5.62 -0.82 -12.85
C ILE A 24 -5.74 -2.27 -12.31
N VAL A 25 -6.47 -2.49 -11.22
CA VAL A 25 -6.68 -3.85 -10.67
C VAL A 25 -7.36 -4.76 -11.69
N SER A 26 -8.32 -4.23 -12.49
CA SER A 26 -9.08 -5.02 -13.46
C SER A 26 -8.35 -5.27 -14.78
N SER A 27 -7.62 -4.30 -15.31
CA SER A 27 -7.07 -4.35 -16.69
C SER A 27 -5.59 -3.99 -16.79
N GLY A 28 -4.94 -3.66 -15.68
CA GLY A 28 -3.53 -3.26 -15.65
C GLY A 28 -3.31 -1.78 -15.97
N ALA A 29 -2.19 -1.24 -15.48
CA ALA A 29 -1.82 0.16 -15.69
C ALA A 29 -1.54 0.49 -17.16
N ALA A 30 -1.02 -0.47 -17.93
CA ALA A 30 -0.72 -0.25 -19.35
C ALA A 30 -1.99 0.05 -20.16
N ALA A 31 -3.07 -0.70 -19.92
CA ALA A 31 -4.35 -0.54 -20.61
C ALA A 31 -5.14 0.70 -20.17
N LEU A 32 -4.88 1.23 -18.96
CA LEU A 32 -5.60 2.36 -18.39
C LEU A 32 -5.65 3.56 -19.33
N THR A 33 -6.83 4.12 -19.56
CA THR A 33 -7.02 5.41 -20.25
C THR A 33 -7.70 6.43 -19.32
N MET A 34 -7.49 7.72 -19.60
CA MET A 34 -8.17 8.80 -18.86
C MET A 34 -9.69 8.76 -19.07
N HIS A 35 -10.15 8.13 -20.15
CA HIS A 35 -11.57 7.94 -20.43
C HIS A 35 -12.19 6.89 -19.50
N ASP A 36 -11.55 5.72 -19.39
CA ASP A 36 -12.04 4.65 -18.52
C ASP A 36 -12.14 5.10 -17.07
N VAL A 37 -11.14 5.90 -16.63
CA VAL A 37 -11.15 6.47 -15.27
C VAL A 37 -12.30 7.49 -15.12
N ALA A 38 -12.61 8.27 -16.17
CA ALA A 38 -13.74 9.22 -16.13
C ALA A 38 -15.08 8.50 -15.99
N GLU A 39 -15.28 7.42 -16.75
CA GLU A 39 -16.49 6.58 -16.67
C GLU A 39 -16.58 5.90 -15.29
N GLU A 40 -15.52 5.25 -14.83
CA GLU A 40 -15.48 4.57 -13.55
C GLU A 40 -15.65 5.52 -12.34
N ALA A 41 -15.20 6.76 -12.45
CA ALA A 41 -15.34 7.80 -11.43
C ALA A 41 -16.68 8.55 -11.52
N GLU A 42 -17.47 8.32 -12.57
CA GLU A 42 -18.69 9.07 -12.88
C GLU A 42 -18.45 10.59 -12.94
N VAL A 43 -17.41 10.98 -13.66
CA VAL A 43 -17.04 12.40 -13.85
C VAL A 43 -16.82 12.75 -15.32
N SER A 44 -16.84 14.05 -15.64
CA SER A 44 -16.52 14.49 -16.99
C SER A 44 -15.02 14.34 -17.30
N LYS A 45 -14.67 14.09 -18.57
CA LYS A 45 -13.26 14.12 -19.03
C LYS A 45 -12.56 15.43 -18.68
N GLY A 46 -13.27 16.56 -18.77
CA GLY A 46 -12.71 17.87 -18.39
C GLY A 46 -12.30 17.95 -16.93
N LEU A 47 -13.05 17.31 -16.03
CA LEU A 47 -12.72 17.29 -14.60
C LEU A 47 -11.46 16.45 -14.33
N ILE A 48 -11.26 15.32 -15.01
CA ILE A 48 -10.02 14.55 -14.89
C ILE A 48 -8.83 15.36 -15.36
N HIS A 49 -8.89 15.97 -16.56
CA HIS A 49 -7.80 16.80 -17.07
C HIS A 49 -7.52 18.04 -16.21
N TYR A 50 -8.53 18.54 -15.53
CA TYR A 50 -8.35 19.63 -14.57
C TYR A 50 -7.54 19.19 -13.32
N HIS A 51 -7.74 17.98 -12.83
CA HIS A 51 -7.00 17.43 -11.67
C HIS A 51 -5.68 16.79 -12.05
N PHE A 52 -5.65 16.09 -13.21
CA PHE A 52 -4.53 15.26 -13.64
C PHE A 52 -4.30 15.51 -15.14
N HIS A 53 -3.33 16.31 -15.48
CA HIS A 53 -3.10 16.76 -16.87
C HIS A 53 -2.91 15.60 -17.86
N ASP A 54 -2.26 14.53 -17.42
CA ASP A 54 -1.97 13.34 -18.21
C ASP A 54 -1.99 12.06 -17.35
N LYS A 55 -1.86 10.91 -18.03
CA LYS A 55 -1.85 9.59 -17.40
C LYS A 55 -0.70 9.42 -16.40
N ASP A 56 0.49 9.91 -16.72
CA ASP A 56 1.65 9.74 -15.85
C ASP A 56 1.50 10.56 -14.55
N THR A 57 0.93 11.74 -14.64
CA THR A 57 0.56 12.55 -13.47
C THR A 57 -0.50 11.84 -12.62
N LEU A 58 -1.53 11.26 -13.26
CA LEU A 58 -2.53 10.47 -12.55
C LEU A 58 -1.89 9.27 -11.84
N LEU A 59 -1.04 8.49 -12.54
CA LEU A 59 -0.38 7.32 -11.96
C LEU A 59 0.55 7.69 -10.79
N ALA A 60 1.29 8.78 -10.89
CA ALA A 60 2.12 9.26 -9.77
C ALA A 60 1.26 9.61 -8.55
N ARG A 61 0.12 10.29 -8.74
CA ARG A 61 -0.81 10.61 -7.65
C ARG A 61 -1.52 9.38 -7.09
N VAL A 62 -1.80 8.37 -7.93
CA VAL A 62 -2.29 7.06 -7.47
C VAL A 62 -1.29 6.41 -6.52
N VAL A 63 -0.01 6.38 -6.88
CA VAL A 63 1.06 5.82 -6.02
C VAL A 63 1.15 6.56 -4.69
N GLU A 64 1.16 7.89 -4.70
CA GLU A 64 1.21 8.71 -3.49
C GLU A 64 0.01 8.43 -2.57
N TRP A 65 -1.18 8.44 -3.14
CA TRP A 65 -2.43 8.20 -2.40
C TRP A 65 -2.48 6.78 -1.82
N MET A 66 -2.11 5.77 -2.62
CA MET A 66 -2.07 4.37 -2.17
C MET A 66 -1.04 4.16 -1.07
N GLY A 67 0.17 4.71 -1.23
CA GLY A 67 1.24 4.60 -0.24
C GLY A 67 0.85 5.21 1.10
N GLN A 68 0.26 6.41 1.10
CA GLN A 68 -0.23 7.08 2.31
C GLN A 68 -1.33 6.27 3.01
N ASN A 69 -2.30 5.75 2.25
CA ASN A 69 -3.40 4.96 2.80
C ASN A 69 -2.91 3.62 3.36
N LEU A 70 -1.96 2.95 2.68
CA LEU A 70 -1.37 1.69 3.14
C LEU A 70 -0.69 1.89 4.50
N VAL A 71 0.20 2.88 4.61
CA VAL A 71 0.90 3.23 5.85
C VAL A 71 -0.07 3.61 6.98
N SER A 72 -1.09 4.42 6.66
CA SER A 72 -2.11 4.83 7.65
C SER A 72 -2.89 3.65 8.21
N ARG A 73 -3.28 2.69 7.35
CA ARG A 73 -4.02 1.49 7.79
C ARG A 73 -3.13 0.50 8.54
N GLU A 74 -1.86 0.34 8.16
CA GLU A 74 -0.88 -0.46 8.90
C GLU A 74 -0.73 0.06 10.33
N ARG A 75 -0.53 1.37 10.48
CA ARG A 75 -0.42 2.01 11.79
C ARG A 75 -1.69 1.81 12.63
N ALA A 76 -2.87 2.03 12.04
CA ALA A 76 -4.15 1.88 12.72
C ALA A 76 -4.39 0.45 13.21
N ALA A 77 -3.92 -0.57 12.48
CA ALA A 77 -4.06 -1.97 12.87
C ALA A 77 -3.39 -2.29 14.21
N LEU A 78 -2.27 -1.65 14.53
CA LEU A 78 -1.53 -1.88 15.76
C LEU A 78 -1.77 -0.83 16.85
N GLU A 79 -2.46 0.28 16.55
CA GLU A 79 -2.62 1.40 17.48
C GLU A 79 -3.38 1.00 18.76
N ASN A 80 -4.43 0.21 18.60
CA ASN A 80 -5.29 -0.26 19.69
C ASN A 80 -5.20 -1.77 19.94
N SER A 81 -4.20 -2.43 19.37
CA SER A 81 -4.05 -3.88 19.50
C SER A 81 -3.60 -4.27 20.91
N ALA A 82 -4.23 -5.31 21.45
CA ALA A 82 -3.79 -5.94 22.69
C ALA A 82 -2.64 -6.93 22.41
N PRO A 83 -1.70 -7.16 23.36
CA PRO A 83 -0.55 -8.04 23.15
C PRO A 83 -0.92 -9.41 22.58
N ARG A 84 -1.98 -10.03 23.08
CA ARG A 84 -2.45 -11.37 22.68
C ARG A 84 -3.01 -11.43 21.25
N HIS A 85 -3.35 -10.28 20.63
CA HIS A 85 -3.96 -10.19 19.31
C HIS A 85 -3.08 -9.49 18.28
N ALA A 86 -1.94 -8.94 18.71
CA ALA A 86 -1.12 -8.06 17.89
C ALA A 86 -0.68 -8.69 16.55
N ILE A 87 -0.35 -9.99 16.56
CA ILE A 87 0.04 -10.72 15.34
C ILE A 87 -1.18 -10.97 14.44
N ASP A 88 -2.32 -11.32 15.03
CA ASP A 88 -3.55 -11.57 14.26
C ASP A 88 -4.12 -10.27 13.68
N ASP A 89 -4.05 -9.16 14.41
CA ASP A 89 -4.47 -7.83 13.93
C ASP A 89 -3.59 -7.36 12.76
N LEU A 90 -2.25 -7.59 12.87
CA LEU A 90 -1.33 -7.31 11.77
C LEU A 90 -1.61 -8.20 10.56
N TRP A 91 -1.90 -9.49 10.78
CA TRP A 91 -2.29 -10.39 9.69
C TRP A 91 -3.62 -9.95 9.05
N ALA A 92 -4.63 -9.60 9.84
CA ALA A 92 -5.93 -9.16 9.33
C ALA A 92 -5.79 -7.93 8.44
N TRP A 93 -4.94 -6.96 8.83
CA TRP A 93 -4.59 -5.83 7.97
C TRP A 93 -3.90 -6.28 6.69
N LEU A 94 -2.85 -7.11 6.79
CA LEU A 94 -2.08 -7.56 5.62
C LEU A 94 -2.95 -8.34 4.64
N SER A 95 -3.75 -9.29 5.13
CA SER A 95 -4.67 -10.08 4.32
C SER A 95 -5.64 -9.17 3.54
N ALA A 96 -6.22 -8.17 4.22
CA ALA A 96 -7.09 -7.21 3.57
C ALA A 96 -6.38 -6.37 2.48
N GLU A 97 -5.09 -6.02 2.66
CA GLU A 97 -4.31 -5.31 1.62
C GLU A 97 -3.96 -6.22 0.43
N LEU A 98 -3.64 -7.49 0.70
CA LEU A 98 -3.41 -8.49 -0.35
C LEU A 98 -4.67 -8.70 -1.19
N ASP A 99 -5.83 -8.88 -0.55
CA ASP A 99 -7.12 -9.11 -1.22
C ASP A 99 -7.57 -7.90 -2.07
N ARG A 100 -7.28 -6.66 -1.61
CA ARG A 100 -7.55 -5.44 -2.39
C ARG A 100 -6.72 -5.33 -3.67
N GLY A 101 -5.64 -6.09 -3.79
CA GLY A 101 -4.73 -6.02 -4.93
C GLY A 101 -3.88 -4.74 -4.98
N HIS A 102 -3.93 -3.87 -3.96
CA HIS A 102 -3.21 -2.59 -3.95
C HIS A 102 -1.70 -2.77 -4.03
N LEU A 103 -1.14 -3.79 -3.36
CA LEU A 103 0.29 -4.09 -3.43
C LEU A 103 0.71 -4.48 -4.85
N ARG A 104 -0.11 -5.25 -5.57
CA ARG A 104 0.15 -5.60 -6.98
C ARG A 104 0.16 -4.38 -7.89
N VAL A 105 -0.74 -3.43 -7.67
CA VAL A 105 -0.74 -2.16 -8.41
C VAL A 105 0.55 -1.38 -8.17
N LEU A 106 1.02 -1.27 -6.92
CA LEU A 106 2.29 -0.59 -6.62
C LEU A 106 3.48 -1.29 -7.29
N LEU A 107 3.51 -2.63 -7.31
CA LEU A 107 4.56 -3.42 -7.95
C LEU A 107 4.55 -3.27 -9.48
N GLU A 108 3.37 -3.23 -10.10
CA GLU A 108 3.22 -2.95 -11.53
C GLU A 108 3.73 -1.55 -11.87
N LEU A 109 3.32 -0.53 -11.10
CA LEU A 109 3.75 0.85 -11.29
C LEU A 109 5.23 1.07 -10.99
N ALA A 110 5.86 0.22 -10.17
CA ALA A 110 7.31 0.24 -9.95
C ALA A 110 8.12 -0.04 -11.23
N GLN A 111 7.51 -0.73 -12.22
CA GLN A 111 8.11 -0.99 -13.54
C GLN A 111 7.89 0.18 -14.53
N TRP A 112 7.13 1.20 -14.15
CA TRP A 112 6.82 2.32 -15.03
C TRP A 112 8.04 3.21 -15.27
N ARG A 113 8.30 3.56 -16.53
CA ARG A 113 9.54 4.24 -16.89
C ARG A 113 9.53 5.75 -16.67
N ASN A 114 8.33 6.35 -16.51
CA ASN A 114 8.23 7.79 -16.32
C ASN A 114 8.91 8.26 -15.02
N PRO A 115 9.78 9.30 -15.06
CA PRO A 115 10.51 9.79 -13.88
C PRO A 115 9.61 10.28 -12.74
N LEU A 116 8.42 10.81 -13.04
CA LEU A 116 7.47 11.28 -12.04
C LEU A 116 6.92 10.11 -11.22
N VAL A 117 6.45 9.05 -11.91
CA VAL A 117 5.96 7.83 -11.26
C VAL A 117 7.08 7.14 -10.46
N ARG A 118 8.29 7.05 -11.01
CA ARG A 118 9.45 6.47 -10.30
C ARG A 118 9.79 7.22 -9.02
N ARG A 119 9.71 8.56 -9.01
CA ARG A 119 9.90 9.35 -7.78
C ARG A 119 8.81 9.06 -6.75
N ALA A 120 7.56 8.97 -7.17
CA ALA A 120 6.44 8.64 -6.30
C ALA A 120 6.60 7.24 -5.70
N ILE A 121 6.98 6.22 -6.49
CA ILE A 121 7.28 4.86 -6.02
C ILE A 121 8.44 4.85 -5.01
N HIS A 122 9.52 5.58 -5.28
CA HIS A 122 10.64 5.67 -4.36
C HIS A 122 10.20 6.25 -3.00
N ALA A 123 9.46 7.36 -3.01
CA ALA A 123 8.94 7.97 -1.79
C ALA A 123 7.96 7.04 -1.04
N ALA A 124 7.06 6.36 -1.75
CA ALA A 124 6.14 5.40 -1.16
C ALA A 124 6.88 4.21 -0.51
N ASN A 125 7.93 3.69 -1.16
CA ASN A 125 8.73 2.59 -0.61
C ASN A 125 9.53 3.01 0.63
N LEU A 126 10.06 4.24 0.68
CA LEU A 126 10.68 4.77 1.90
C LEU A 126 9.67 4.87 3.04
N ALA A 127 8.49 5.43 2.78
CA ALA A 127 7.43 5.55 3.78
C ALA A 127 6.95 4.18 4.28
N ARG A 128 6.82 3.17 3.40
CA ARG A 128 6.48 1.79 3.77
C ARG A 128 7.54 1.17 4.69
N ARG A 129 8.83 1.34 4.40
CA ARG A 129 9.91 0.84 5.25
C ARG A 129 9.92 1.51 6.62
N ASP A 130 9.71 2.82 6.67
CA ASP A 130 9.65 3.55 7.94
C ASP A 130 8.43 3.11 8.77
N ALA A 131 7.27 2.93 8.13
CA ALA A 131 6.07 2.42 8.79
C ALA A 131 6.27 0.99 9.29
N SER A 132 6.81 0.09 8.46
CA SER A 132 7.10 -1.29 8.85
C SER A 132 8.09 -1.36 10.01
N ALA A 133 9.13 -0.53 10.02
CA ALA A 133 10.05 -0.45 11.16
C ALA A 133 9.34 -0.04 12.46
N ALA A 134 8.49 0.99 12.39
CA ALA A 134 7.69 1.43 13.54
C ALA A 134 6.68 0.36 13.99
N SER A 135 6.06 -0.36 13.06
CA SER A 135 5.15 -1.48 13.35
C SER A 135 5.88 -2.62 14.05
N ILE A 136 7.09 -2.97 13.59
CA ILE A 136 7.96 -3.98 14.21
C ILE A 136 8.34 -3.57 15.64
N GLU A 137 8.79 -2.32 15.84
CA GLU A 137 9.10 -1.79 17.18
C GLU A 137 7.89 -1.86 18.12
N ARG A 138 6.74 -1.43 17.63
CA ARG A 138 5.48 -1.46 18.38
C ARG A 138 5.10 -2.88 18.75
N LEU A 139 5.21 -3.82 17.82
CA LEU A 139 4.84 -5.22 18.00
C LEU A 139 5.76 -5.90 19.04
N PHE A 140 7.08 -5.71 18.95
CA PHE A 140 8.01 -6.23 19.94
C PHE A 140 7.77 -5.62 21.33
N ALA A 141 7.48 -4.32 21.39
CA ALA A 141 7.15 -3.67 22.66
C ALA A 141 5.86 -4.25 23.29
N LEU A 142 4.82 -4.50 22.48
CA LEU A 142 3.58 -5.15 22.94
C LEU A 142 3.81 -6.55 23.50
N LEU A 143 4.74 -7.29 22.90
CA LEU A 143 5.09 -8.66 23.31
C LEU A 143 6.14 -8.71 24.44
N ALA A 144 6.60 -7.55 24.91
CA ALA A 144 7.70 -7.43 25.88
C ALA A 144 9.02 -8.10 25.42
N LEU A 145 9.27 -8.14 24.11
CA LEU A 145 10.45 -8.71 23.48
C LEU A 145 11.44 -7.61 23.09
N ARG A 146 12.73 -7.93 23.07
CA ARG A 146 13.81 -7.03 22.65
C ARG A 146 14.50 -7.59 21.41
N PRO A 147 14.35 -6.95 20.23
CA PRO A 147 15.03 -7.42 19.04
C PRO A 147 16.55 -7.18 19.14
N ARG A 148 17.33 -8.18 18.76
CA ARG A 148 18.81 -8.09 18.65
C ARG A 148 19.25 -7.37 17.38
N ILE A 149 18.32 -7.18 16.43
CA ILE A 149 18.55 -6.54 15.13
C ILE A 149 17.71 -5.26 15.09
N PRO A 150 18.26 -4.12 14.62
CA PRO A 150 17.49 -2.89 14.46
C PRO A 150 16.24 -3.09 13.59
N ALA A 151 15.10 -2.57 14.04
CA ALA A 151 13.81 -2.70 13.34
C ALA A 151 13.87 -2.23 11.88
N ARG A 152 14.73 -1.24 11.58
CA ARG A 152 14.95 -0.76 10.21
C ARG A 152 15.49 -1.86 9.30
N LEU A 153 16.44 -2.66 9.75
CA LEU A 153 16.99 -3.79 8.98
C LEU A 153 15.96 -4.92 8.85
N LEU A 154 15.14 -5.14 9.87
CA LEU A 154 14.02 -6.10 9.77
C LEU A 154 12.99 -5.63 8.73
N ALA A 155 12.68 -4.34 8.68
CA ALA A 155 11.79 -3.76 7.67
C ALA A 155 12.33 -3.92 6.23
N ASP A 156 13.66 -3.87 6.04
CA ASP A 156 14.29 -4.12 4.74
C ASP A 156 14.12 -5.58 4.25
N VAL A 157 13.76 -6.51 5.15
CA VAL A 157 13.41 -7.90 4.82
C VAL A 157 11.88 -8.05 4.70
N VAL A 158 11.13 -7.48 5.65
CA VAL A 158 9.67 -7.63 5.74
C VAL A 158 8.96 -7.01 4.55
N VAL A 159 9.36 -5.81 4.11
CA VAL A 159 8.68 -5.13 2.99
C VAL A 159 8.82 -5.91 1.67
N PRO A 160 10.02 -6.36 1.24
CA PRO A 160 10.14 -7.24 0.06
C PRO A 160 9.44 -8.60 0.22
N PHE A 161 9.39 -9.16 1.43
CA PHE A 161 8.64 -10.39 1.68
C PHE A 161 7.13 -10.18 1.43
N VAL A 162 6.54 -9.11 1.94
CA VAL A 162 5.13 -8.74 1.70
C VAL A 162 4.86 -8.53 0.22
N ASP A 163 5.78 -7.88 -0.50
CA ASP A 163 5.70 -7.72 -1.95
C ASP A 163 5.73 -9.08 -2.68
N GLY A 164 6.57 -10.01 -2.19
CA GLY A 164 6.62 -11.40 -2.67
C GLY A 164 5.31 -12.15 -2.47
N LEU A 165 4.65 -12.01 -1.30
CA LEU A 165 3.32 -12.59 -1.08
C LEU A 165 2.31 -12.11 -2.12
N ALA A 166 2.25 -10.79 -2.35
CA ALA A 166 1.32 -10.20 -3.31
C ALA A 166 1.55 -10.69 -4.75
N MET A 167 2.82 -10.89 -5.14
CA MET A 167 3.18 -11.44 -6.46
C MET A 167 2.80 -12.91 -6.57
N THR A 168 3.12 -13.73 -5.57
CA THR A 168 2.86 -15.18 -5.59
C THR A 168 1.36 -15.46 -5.63
N MET A 169 0.55 -14.77 -4.82
CA MET A 169 -0.91 -14.86 -4.86
C MET A 169 -1.52 -14.52 -6.23
N GLY A 170 -0.84 -13.68 -7.00
CA GLY A 170 -1.29 -13.31 -8.35
C GLY A 170 -1.11 -14.40 -9.41
N VAL A 171 -0.27 -15.40 -9.15
CA VAL A 171 0.11 -16.44 -10.12
C VAL A 171 -0.14 -17.87 -9.62
N ASP A 172 -0.29 -18.08 -8.32
CA ASP A 172 -0.51 -19.38 -7.69
C ASP A 172 -1.76 -19.33 -6.78
N PRO A 173 -2.91 -19.84 -7.24
CA PRO A 173 -4.14 -19.87 -6.45
C PRO A 173 -4.10 -20.79 -5.21
N GLU A 174 -3.20 -21.77 -5.19
CA GLU A 174 -3.04 -22.72 -4.07
C GLU A 174 -2.09 -22.19 -2.99
N PHE A 175 -1.43 -21.05 -3.25
CA PHE A 175 -0.49 -20.46 -2.30
C PHE A 175 -1.20 -20.00 -1.02
N ASN A 176 -0.65 -20.42 0.13
CA ASN A 176 -1.14 -20.02 1.45
C ASN A 176 -0.30 -18.88 2.04
N PRO A 177 -0.72 -17.61 1.88
CA PRO A 177 0.03 -16.46 2.36
C PRO A 177 0.08 -16.40 3.90
N ARG A 178 -0.92 -16.96 4.62
CA ARG A 178 -0.91 -17.04 6.08
C ARG A 178 0.21 -17.94 6.57
N ALA A 179 0.39 -19.11 5.99
CA ALA A 179 1.45 -20.02 6.38
C ALA A 179 2.84 -19.39 6.18
N ALA A 180 3.05 -18.67 5.07
CA ALA A 180 4.30 -17.96 4.82
C ALA A 180 4.52 -16.82 5.83
N PHE A 181 3.47 -16.06 6.16
CA PHE A 181 3.52 -15.03 7.20
C PHE A 181 3.88 -15.60 8.57
N ASP A 182 3.29 -16.74 8.97
CA ASP A 182 3.57 -17.40 10.25
C ASP A 182 5.04 -17.84 10.33
N VAL A 183 5.59 -18.40 9.24
CA VAL A 183 7.01 -18.78 9.17
C VAL A 183 7.92 -17.56 9.30
N LEU A 184 7.64 -16.46 8.59
CA LEU A 184 8.40 -15.23 8.75
C LEU A 184 8.36 -14.75 10.20
N TRP A 185 7.16 -14.70 10.79
CA TRP A 185 6.98 -14.21 12.14
C TRP A 185 7.73 -15.06 13.18
N LEU A 186 7.61 -16.39 13.10
CA LEU A 186 8.37 -17.31 13.95
C LEU A 186 9.89 -17.08 13.80
N SER A 187 10.36 -16.85 12.57
CA SER A 187 11.78 -16.55 12.32
C SER A 187 12.21 -15.22 12.98
N LEU A 188 11.37 -14.18 12.94
CA LEU A 188 11.65 -12.92 13.61
C LEU A 188 11.72 -13.04 15.13
N LEU A 189 10.90 -13.89 15.73
CA LEU A 189 10.94 -14.17 17.17
C LEU A 189 12.27 -14.79 17.61
N THR A 190 12.95 -15.58 16.76
CA THR A 190 14.28 -16.13 17.08
C THR A 190 15.37 -15.05 17.15
N LEU A 191 15.10 -13.86 16.66
CA LEU A 191 16.02 -12.71 16.67
C LEU A 191 15.82 -11.78 17.89
N THR A 192 15.12 -12.26 18.92
CA THR A 192 14.86 -11.53 20.16
C THR A 192 15.58 -12.17 21.36
N ASP A 193 15.75 -11.36 22.42
CA ASP A 193 16.19 -11.79 23.76
C ASP A 193 14.96 -12.01 24.65
#